data_c3db1bc0718f951be789d171c5de9780
#
_entry.id   c3db1bc0718f951be789d171c5de9780
#
_cell.length_a   1.000
_cell.length_b   1.000
_cell.length_c   1.000
_cell.angle_alpha   90.00
_cell.angle_beta   90.00
_cell.angle_gamma   90.00
#
_symmetry.space_group_name_H-M   'P 1'
#
loop_
_entity.id
_entity.type
_entity.pdbx_description
1 polymer ?
#
loop_
_entity_poly.entity_id
_entity_poly.type
_entity_poly.pdbx_seq_one_letter_code
_entity_poly.pdbx_strand_id
1 'polypeptide(L)'
;MALPTNIAFPPALDLSSIRAQFPSLAQTVNGLPAAFLDGPGGTQVPQRVIDAISAYLSHDNANTGGAYATSRRTDAMIAEARAAMADFLHCGTDEVVFGPNMTSLTFAISRAIGRDLKPGDEILVTRLDHDANVSPWLAMAEDRGITVRWAEIHDADCTLDMADLASKVNSKTKLVAVGYASNAVGTINPVKEIVRLAHKVGALAYVDAVHYSPHGLIDVAALDCDFLVCSTYKFFGPHMGVLFGKREHLKRLRPYKVRPNTNAIPNCWEWGTMQHESIAGITACVDYIADLGRHAVGNDHVGTAALGCPSSAARPVATTERRAAIEAAYAAIHEHERGLLERLMAGLQKIPGLKIYGITDPARFHERCGTLAVRIPNHTPLELATKLGDRGFFTWDGNYYALNLTEHLDVEKSGGFLRIGLVHYNTAEEVDRLLAALREIVRA
;
A
#
# COMPACT_ATOMS: atom_id res chain seq x y z
N MET A 1 -28.16 -30.20 -5.04
CA MET A 1 -26.87 -30.41 -4.42
C MET A 1 -26.68 -29.24 -3.43
N ALA A 2 -26.79 -29.48 -2.12
CA ALA A 2 -26.74 -28.46 -1.11
C ALA A 2 -25.30 -27.91 -1.01
N LEU A 3 -25.16 -26.58 -0.98
CA LEU A 3 -23.89 -25.90 -0.73
C LEU A 3 -23.38 -26.26 0.67
N PRO A 4 -22.07 -26.44 0.89
CA PRO A 4 -21.55 -26.74 2.21
C PRO A 4 -21.72 -25.51 3.11
N THR A 5 -22.58 -25.63 4.11
CA THR A 5 -22.81 -24.69 5.19
C THR A 5 -21.73 -24.89 6.25
N ASN A 6 -20.56 -24.28 6.11
CA ASN A 6 -19.62 -23.96 7.19
C ASN A 6 -18.49 -23.06 6.66
N ILE A 7 -18.83 -21.84 6.25
CA ILE A 7 -17.83 -20.76 6.20
C ILE A 7 -17.83 -20.19 7.61
N ALA A 8 -16.89 -20.62 8.45
CA ALA A 8 -16.63 -19.96 9.72
C ALA A 8 -16.19 -18.54 9.39
N PHE A 9 -16.99 -17.53 9.78
CA PHE A 9 -16.57 -16.14 9.70
C PHE A 9 -15.29 -15.98 10.53
N PRO A 10 -14.28 -15.25 10.02
CA PRO A 10 -13.11 -14.94 10.82
C PRO A 10 -13.57 -14.27 12.12
N PRO A 11 -12.99 -14.61 13.29
CA PRO A 11 -13.36 -13.99 14.53
C PRO A 11 -13.10 -12.49 14.48
N ALA A 12 -13.96 -11.72 15.12
CA ALA A 12 -13.88 -10.27 15.16
C ALA A 12 -12.55 -9.82 15.81
N LEU A 13 -11.93 -8.75 15.28
CA LEU A 13 -10.73 -8.15 15.86
C LEU A 13 -11.04 -7.59 17.27
N ASP A 14 -10.20 -7.89 18.25
CA ASP A 14 -10.24 -7.24 19.57
C ASP A 14 -9.66 -5.82 19.48
N LEU A 15 -10.52 -4.86 19.14
CA LEU A 15 -10.13 -3.46 18.98
C LEU A 15 -9.54 -2.84 20.24
N SER A 16 -9.95 -3.28 21.43
CA SER A 16 -9.42 -2.77 22.69
C SER A 16 -7.94 -3.12 22.82
N SER A 17 -7.62 -4.41 22.65
CA SER A 17 -6.24 -4.89 22.67
C SER A 17 -5.39 -4.31 21.53
N ILE A 18 -5.96 -4.18 20.34
CA ILE A 18 -5.26 -3.58 19.18
C ILE A 18 -4.91 -2.13 19.48
N ARG A 19 -5.88 -1.30 19.85
CA ARG A 19 -5.69 0.14 20.07
C ARG A 19 -4.74 0.45 21.22
N ALA A 20 -4.72 -0.39 22.26
CA ALA A 20 -3.78 -0.27 23.37
C ALA A 20 -2.30 -0.39 22.94
N GLN A 21 -2.03 -1.00 21.81
CA GLN A 21 -0.68 -1.12 21.26
C GLN A 21 -0.19 0.16 20.55
N PHE A 22 -1.07 1.13 20.26
CA PHE A 22 -0.74 2.36 19.54
C PHE A 22 -0.78 3.58 20.48
N PRO A 23 0.38 4.05 20.97
CA PRO A 23 0.43 5.17 21.93
C PRO A 23 -0.25 6.45 21.42
N SER A 24 -0.14 6.72 20.11
CA SER A 24 -0.72 7.91 19.49
C SER A 24 -2.25 7.95 19.55
N LEU A 25 -2.93 6.81 19.64
CA LEU A 25 -4.39 6.75 19.67
C LEU A 25 -4.99 7.23 21.00
N ALA A 26 -4.15 7.46 22.03
CA ALA A 26 -4.55 8.05 23.31
C ALA A 26 -4.63 9.60 23.27
N GLN A 27 -4.28 10.23 22.15
CA GLN A 27 -4.28 11.69 22.03
C GLN A 27 -5.69 12.28 22.09
N THR A 28 -5.78 13.52 22.57
CA THR A 28 -7.01 14.31 22.61
C THR A 28 -6.78 15.68 21.94
N VAL A 29 -7.83 16.23 21.36
CA VAL A 29 -7.87 17.59 20.81
C VAL A 29 -9.04 18.32 21.47
N ASN A 30 -8.77 19.43 22.13
CA ASN A 30 -9.79 20.22 22.85
C ASN A 30 -10.63 19.37 23.84
N GLY A 31 -9.99 18.38 24.48
CA GLY A 31 -10.63 17.45 25.42
C GLY A 31 -11.44 16.31 24.78
N LEU A 32 -11.49 16.22 23.45
CA LEU A 32 -12.15 15.15 22.70
C LEU A 32 -11.12 14.10 22.25
N PRO A 33 -11.43 12.78 22.32
CA PRO A 33 -10.55 11.74 21.79
C PRO A 33 -10.27 11.95 20.30
N ALA A 34 -8.99 11.91 19.89
CA ALA A 34 -8.60 12.01 18.49
C ALA A 34 -9.00 10.74 17.71
N ALA A 35 -9.46 10.94 16.48
CA ALA A 35 -9.73 9.88 15.52
C ALA A 35 -8.81 10.07 14.29
N PHE A 36 -7.92 9.11 14.09
CA PHE A 36 -6.96 9.11 13.00
C PHE A 36 -7.61 8.50 11.75
N LEU A 37 -8.15 9.36 10.90
CA LEU A 37 -8.81 9.01 9.66
C LEU A 37 -7.95 9.42 8.44
N ASP A 38 -6.66 9.53 8.66
CA ASP A 38 -5.63 9.93 7.71
C ASP A 38 -4.74 8.76 7.25
N GLY A 39 -5.16 7.52 7.50
CA GLY A 39 -4.43 6.29 7.16
C GLY A 39 -3.79 6.27 5.76
N PRO A 40 -4.46 6.74 4.69
CA PRO A 40 -3.84 6.85 3.36
C PRO A 40 -2.64 7.81 3.30
N GLY A 41 -2.51 8.75 4.23
CA GLY A 41 -1.35 9.63 4.41
C GLY A 41 -0.19 8.95 5.13
N GLY A 42 -0.50 8.04 6.04
CA GLY A 42 0.41 7.24 6.86
C GLY A 42 -0.34 6.73 8.08
N THR A 43 -0.04 5.51 8.49
CA THR A 43 -0.68 4.90 9.67
C THR A 43 0.07 5.23 10.95
N GLN A 44 -0.58 5.06 12.09
CA GLN A 44 0.07 5.14 13.39
C GLN A 44 0.96 3.89 13.60
N VAL A 45 1.90 3.99 14.53
CA VAL A 45 2.95 2.98 14.76
C VAL A 45 2.70 2.29 16.11
N PRO A 46 2.67 0.94 16.17
CA PRO A 46 2.52 0.24 17.43
C PRO A 46 3.79 0.31 18.28
N GLN A 47 3.64 0.27 19.60
CA GLN A 47 4.74 0.41 20.57
C GLN A 47 5.91 -0.53 20.28
N ARG A 48 5.65 -1.78 19.90
CA ARG A 48 6.70 -2.77 19.57
C ARG A 48 7.65 -2.32 18.45
N VAL A 49 7.16 -1.56 17.48
CA VAL A 49 7.99 -0.99 16.39
C VAL A 49 8.87 0.13 16.92
N ILE A 50 8.33 0.99 17.77
CA ILE A 50 9.07 2.05 18.46
C ILE A 50 10.19 1.44 19.32
N ASP A 51 9.85 0.40 20.07
CA ASP A 51 10.79 -0.31 20.95
C ASP A 51 11.92 -0.98 20.15
N ALA A 52 11.59 -1.62 19.01
CA ALA A 52 12.60 -2.26 18.16
C ALA A 52 13.61 -1.24 17.59
N ILE A 53 13.13 -0.08 17.15
CA ILE A 53 13.97 1.03 16.66
C ILE A 53 14.87 1.54 17.80
N SER A 54 14.28 1.80 18.96
CA SER A 54 14.98 2.30 20.15
C SER A 54 16.03 1.30 20.66
N ALA A 55 15.69 0.02 20.70
CA ALA A 55 16.59 -1.05 21.12
C ALA A 55 17.79 -1.18 20.19
N TYR A 56 17.57 -1.11 18.86
CA TYR A 56 18.68 -1.14 17.90
C TYR A 56 19.66 0.02 18.12
N LEU A 57 19.16 1.24 18.23
CA LEU A 57 19.98 2.43 18.46
C LEU A 57 20.75 2.37 19.79
N SER A 58 20.13 1.78 20.81
CA SER A 58 20.73 1.72 22.16
C SER A 58 21.76 0.62 22.33
N HIS A 59 21.68 -0.50 21.60
CA HIS A 59 22.46 -1.70 21.88
C HIS A 59 23.27 -2.23 20.69
N ASP A 60 22.81 -2.03 19.44
CA ASP A 60 23.32 -2.71 18.27
C ASP A 60 23.76 -1.80 17.13
N ASN A 61 23.67 -0.48 17.33
CA ASN A 61 24.02 0.49 16.31
C ASN A 61 25.44 0.30 15.76
N ALA A 62 25.54 -0.31 14.59
CA ALA A 62 26.80 -0.61 13.91
C ALA A 62 26.61 -0.70 12.40
N ASN A 63 27.68 -0.51 11.64
CA ASN A 63 27.68 -0.81 10.21
C ASN A 63 27.78 -2.33 9.97
N THR A 64 27.44 -2.78 8.77
CA THR A 64 27.41 -4.18 8.33
C THR A 64 28.78 -4.72 7.95
N GLY A 65 28.94 -6.06 7.97
CA GLY A 65 30.12 -6.75 7.46
C GLY A 65 31.35 -6.72 8.37
N GLY A 66 31.25 -6.17 9.59
CA GLY A 66 32.36 -6.12 10.55
C GLY A 66 32.53 -7.42 11.33
N ALA A 67 33.79 -7.73 11.70
CA ALA A 67 34.12 -8.95 12.44
C ALA A 67 33.82 -8.87 13.95
N TYR A 68 33.02 -7.94 14.43
CA TYR A 68 32.69 -7.71 15.83
C TYR A 68 31.20 -7.88 16.11
N ALA A 69 30.83 -8.00 17.39
CA ALA A 69 29.53 -8.49 17.82
C ALA A 69 28.33 -7.63 17.31
N THR A 70 28.37 -6.30 17.46
CA THR A 70 27.26 -5.42 17.03
C THR A 70 27.06 -5.45 15.52
N SER A 71 28.15 -5.48 14.72
CA SER A 71 28.03 -5.59 13.28
C SER A 71 27.39 -6.93 12.84
N ARG A 72 27.79 -8.05 13.47
CA ARG A 72 27.14 -9.34 13.19
C ARG A 72 25.65 -9.36 13.58
N ARG A 73 25.28 -8.67 14.68
CA ARG A 73 23.86 -8.53 15.05
C ARG A 73 23.09 -7.66 14.06
N THR A 74 23.70 -6.60 13.53
CA THR A 74 23.13 -5.80 12.44
C THR A 74 22.90 -6.64 11.18
N ASP A 75 23.89 -7.46 10.77
CA ASP A 75 23.74 -8.35 9.62
C ASP A 75 22.60 -9.35 9.83
N ALA A 76 22.48 -9.96 11.01
CA ALA A 76 21.42 -10.89 11.35
C ALA A 76 20.03 -10.20 11.36
N MET A 77 19.94 -9.00 11.92
CA MET A 77 18.70 -8.20 11.95
C MET A 77 18.23 -7.85 10.54
N ILE A 78 19.11 -7.45 9.64
CA ILE A 78 18.76 -7.16 8.24
C ILE A 78 18.29 -8.43 7.53
N ALA A 79 18.95 -9.57 7.76
CA ALA A 79 18.52 -10.84 7.18
C ALA A 79 17.12 -11.25 7.65
N GLU A 80 16.80 -11.06 8.94
CA GLU A 80 15.47 -11.31 9.50
C GLU A 80 14.42 -10.37 8.94
N ALA A 81 14.73 -9.08 8.81
CA ALA A 81 13.80 -8.11 8.19
C ALA A 81 13.48 -8.47 6.73
N ARG A 82 14.47 -9.01 5.97
CA ARG A 82 14.22 -9.52 4.62
C ARG A 82 13.31 -10.75 4.64
N ALA A 83 13.53 -11.67 5.59
CA ALA A 83 12.68 -12.85 5.75
C ALA A 83 11.24 -12.44 6.10
N ALA A 84 11.07 -11.48 7.01
CA ALA A 84 9.75 -10.95 7.37
C ALA A 84 9.04 -10.32 6.15
N MET A 85 9.74 -9.49 5.38
CA MET A 85 9.16 -8.90 4.18
C MET A 85 8.94 -9.91 3.05
N ALA A 86 9.77 -10.95 2.94
CA ALA A 86 9.54 -12.03 2.00
C ALA A 86 8.25 -12.80 2.32
N ASP A 87 7.98 -13.06 3.62
CA ASP A 87 6.71 -13.63 4.08
C ASP A 87 5.53 -12.69 3.79
N PHE A 88 5.69 -11.38 4.04
CA PHE A 88 4.66 -10.38 3.79
C PHE A 88 4.27 -10.29 2.31
N LEU A 89 5.25 -10.31 1.41
CA LEU A 89 5.06 -10.19 -0.04
C LEU A 89 4.84 -11.53 -0.74
N HIS A 90 5.14 -12.67 -0.08
CA HIS A 90 5.16 -14.04 -0.61
C HIS A 90 6.19 -14.21 -1.73
N CYS A 91 7.48 -14.00 -1.39
CA CYS A 91 8.60 -14.07 -2.33
C CYS A 91 9.87 -14.65 -1.68
N GLY A 92 10.96 -14.71 -2.43
CA GLY A 92 12.29 -15.06 -1.92
C GLY A 92 12.96 -13.88 -1.22
N THR A 93 13.79 -14.14 -0.21
CA THR A 93 14.52 -13.10 0.53
C THR A 93 15.48 -12.29 -0.34
N ASP A 94 16.03 -12.88 -1.38
CA ASP A 94 16.90 -12.23 -2.36
C ASP A 94 16.13 -11.39 -3.42
N GLU A 95 14.80 -11.35 -3.33
CA GLU A 95 13.91 -10.54 -4.15
C GLU A 95 13.41 -9.28 -3.43
N VAL A 96 13.81 -9.09 -2.16
CA VAL A 96 13.43 -7.93 -1.34
C VAL A 96 14.56 -6.92 -1.30
N VAL A 97 14.30 -5.69 -1.71
CA VAL A 97 15.23 -4.55 -1.71
C VAL A 97 14.68 -3.47 -0.77
N PHE A 98 15.50 -2.98 0.15
CA PHE A 98 15.16 -1.85 1.02
C PHE A 98 15.61 -0.52 0.42
N GLY A 99 14.87 0.55 0.73
CA GLY A 99 15.23 1.92 0.34
C GLY A 99 14.55 2.96 1.22
N PRO A 100 14.89 4.25 1.05
CA PRO A 100 14.36 5.31 1.91
C PRO A 100 12.83 5.43 1.86
N ASN A 101 12.23 5.21 0.68
CA ASN A 101 10.79 5.23 0.41
C ASN A 101 10.53 4.63 -0.98
N MET A 102 9.25 4.35 -1.30
CA MET A 102 8.88 3.80 -2.60
C MET A 102 9.29 4.72 -3.77
N THR A 103 9.15 6.03 -3.63
CA THR A 103 9.44 7.00 -4.70
C THR A 103 10.90 6.91 -5.14
N SER A 104 11.84 6.88 -4.18
CA SER A 104 13.28 6.70 -4.46
C SER A 104 13.57 5.37 -5.13
N LEU A 105 12.92 4.29 -4.70
CA LEU A 105 13.05 2.97 -5.32
C LEU A 105 12.50 2.95 -6.73
N THR A 106 11.36 3.60 -6.99
CA THR A 106 10.79 3.71 -8.35
C THR A 106 11.71 4.51 -9.27
N PHE A 107 12.29 5.62 -8.82
CA PHE A 107 13.32 6.35 -9.58
C PHE A 107 14.56 5.49 -9.86
N ALA A 108 14.96 4.66 -8.90
CA ALA A 108 16.09 3.75 -9.07
C ALA A 108 15.84 2.70 -10.15
N ILE A 109 14.71 2.04 -10.09
CA ILE A 109 14.30 0.99 -11.04
C ILE A 109 14.03 1.59 -12.42
N SER A 110 13.34 2.75 -12.50
CA SER A 110 13.04 3.39 -13.80
C SER A 110 14.31 3.71 -14.58
N ARG A 111 15.34 4.25 -13.92
CA ARG A 111 16.64 4.51 -14.55
C ARG A 111 17.33 3.24 -15.01
N ALA A 112 17.26 2.17 -14.23
CA ALA A 112 17.88 0.89 -14.59
C ALA A 112 17.18 0.24 -15.79
N ILE A 113 15.84 0.22 -15.81
CA ILE A 113 15.01 -0.27 -16.92
C ILE A 113 15.27 0.61 -18.16
N GLY A 114 15.31 1.93 -17.99
CA GLY A 114 15.53 2.87 -19.08
C GLY A 114 16.83 2.66 -19.86
N ARG A 115 17.84 1.98 -19.27
CA ARG A 115 19.08 1.63 -20.02
C ARG A 115 18.84 0.66 -21.16
N ASP A 116 17.81 -0.16 -21.06
CA ASP A 116 17.48 -1.17 -22.06
C ASP A 116 16.46 -0.65 -23.10
N LEU A 117 15.89 0.55 -22.88
CA LEU A 117 14.88 1.16 -23.73
C LEU A 117 15.48 2.14 -24.76
N LYS A 118 14.79 2.30 -25.89
CA LYS A 118 15.22 3.12 -27.05
C LYS A 118 14.02 3.89 -27.63
N PRO A 119 14.28 4.96 -28.41
CA PRO A 119 13.25 5.67 -29.16
C PRO A 119 12.37 4.71 -29.98
N GLY A 120 11.04 4.89 -29.89
CA GLY A 120 10.03 4.02 -30.49
C GLY A 120 9.45 2.97 -29.54
N ASP A 121 10.08 2.71 -28.38
CA ASP A 121 9.47 1.94 -27.31
C ASP A 121 8.41 2.78 -26.59
N GLU A 122 7.46 2.11 -25.94
CA GLU A 122 6.34 2.72 -25.21
C GLU A 122 6.26 2.19 -23.80
N ILE A 123 5.80 3.03 -22.87
CA ILE A 123 5.37 2.64 -21.52
C ILE A 123 3.93 3.07 -21.30
N LEU A 124 3.20 2.34 -20.45
CA LEU A 124 1.83 2.66 -20.09
C LEU A 124 1.76 2.99 -18.61
N VAL A 125 1.17 4.13 -18.27
CA VAL A 125 0.81 4.58 -16.91
C VAL A 125 -0.68 4.85 -16.84
N THR A 126 -1.24 5.11 -15.64
CA THR A 126 -2.68 5.35 -15.51
C THR A 126 -3.00 6.75 -14.98
N ARG A 127 -4.23 7.23 -15.23
CA ARG A 127 -4.77 8.47 -14.66
C ARG A 127 -5.09 8.36 -13.18
N LEU A 128 -5.16 7.14 -12.64
CA LEU A 128 -5.58 6.88 -11.27
C LEU A 128 -4.43 6.84 -10.26
N ASP A 129 -3.19 6.77 -10.75
CA ASP A 129 -2.02 6.52 -9.93
C ASP A 129 -1.57 7.72 -9.09
N HIS A 130 -0.94 7.40 -7.96
CA HIS A 130 -0.10 8.34 -7.24
C HIS A 130 1.10 8.75 -8.10
N ASP A 131 1.47 10.03 -8.07
CA ASP A 131 2.50 10.60 -8.95
C ASP A 131 3.90 9.98 -8.75
N ALA A 132 4.16 9.38 -7.60
CA ALA A 132 5.38 8.58 -7.38
C ALA A 132 5.46 7.31 -8.26
N ASN A 133 4.31 6.85 -8.81
CA ASN A 133 4.26 5.80 -9.84
C ASN A 133 4.01 6.35 -11.25
N VAL A 134 4.17 7.64 -11.45
CA VAL A 134 4.03 8.33 -12.74
C VAL A 134 5.30 9.11 -13.07
N SER A 135 5.68 10.11 -12.27
CA SER A 135 6.80 11.01 -12.55
C SER A 135 8.14 10.32 -12.81
N PRO A 136 8.53 9.23 -12.11
CA PRO A 136 9.78 8.53 -12.42
C PRO A 136 9.80 7.93 -13.85
N TRP A 137 8.64 7.51 -14.34
CA TRP A 137 8.48 6.98 -15.69
C TRP A 137 8.47 8.09 -16.74
N LEU A 138 7.84 9.24 -16.45
CA LEU A 138 7.86 10.41 -17.33
C LEU A 138 9.30 10.94 -17.51
N ALA A 139 10.02 11.12 -16.40
CA ALA A 139 11.40 11.58 -16.43
C ALA A 139 12.31 10.60 -17.20
N MET A 140 12.18 9.31 -16.96
CA MET A 140 12.93 8.28 -17.71
C MET A 140 12.55 8.29 -19.19
N ALA A 141 11.28 8.47 -19.52
CA ALA A 141 10.80 8.52 -20.91
C ALA A 141 11.37 9.73 -21.64
N GLU A 142 11.43 10.91 -21.00
CA GLU A 142 12.07 12.10 -21.53
C GLU A 142 13.56 11.87 -21.80
N ASP A 143 14.30 11.33 -20.81
CA ASP A 143 15.74 11.02 -20.94
C ASP A 143 16.04 10.02 -22.08
N ARG A 144 15.11 9.13 -22.42
CA ARG A 144 15.30 8.04 -23.38
C ARG A 144 14.59 8.27 -24.72
N GLY A 145 13.80 9.33 -24.85
CA GLY A 145 13.03 9.63 -26.07
C GLY A 145 11.96 8.56 -26.37
N ILE A 146 11.32 8.00 -25.33
CA ILE A 146 10.25 7.00 -25.48
C ILE A 146 8.87 7.62 -25.23
N THR A 147 7.83 6.94 -25.70
CA THR A 147 6.45 7.43 -25.62
C THR A 147 5.77 6.92 -24.35
N VAL A 148 5.12 7.83 -23.60
CA VAL A 148 4.24 7.47 -22.49
C VAL A 148 2.80 7.44 -22.97
N ARG A 149 2.13 6.31 -22.77
CA ARG A 149 0.69 6.12 -22.97
C ARG A 149 -0.02 6.20 -21.62
N TRP A 150 -1.26 6.68 -21.64
CA TRP A 150 -2.09 6.85 -20.45
C TRP A 150 -3.34 5.99 -20.56
N ALA A 151 -3.59 5.13 -19.57
CA ALA A 151 -4.85 4.45 -19.43
C ALA A 151 -5.86 5.40 -18.75
N GLU A 152 -7.05 5.51 -19.36
CA GLU A 152 -8.11 6.40 -18.88
C GLU A 152 -8.94 5.73 -17.77
N ILE A 153 -9.83 6.50 -17.17
CA ILE A 153 -10.74 6.07 -16.11
C ILE A 153 -12.20 6.37 -16.49
N HIS A 154 -13.12 5.70 -15.83
CA HIS A 154 -14.52 6.04 -15.86
C HIS A 154 -14.83 7.13 -14.81
N ASP A 155 -15.28 8.30 -15.24
CA ASP A 155 -15.56 9.46 -14.36
C ASP A 155 -16.65 9.15 -13.31
N ALA A 156 -17.56 8.24 -13.63
CA ALA A 156 -18.69 7.91 -12.77
C ALA A 156 -18.29 7.26 -11.44
N ASP A 157 -17.26 6.42 -11.48
CA ASP A 157 -16.83 5.60 -10.32
C ASP A 157 -15.32 5.52 -10.12
N CYS A 158 -14.54 6.28 -10.90
CA CYS A 158 -13.08 6.34 -10.84
C CYS A 158 -12.44 4.94 -10.92
N THR A 159 -12.98 4.05 -11.75
CA THR A 159 -12.34 2.78 -12.09
C THR A 159 -11.51 2.93 -13.36
N LEU A 160 -10.49 2.09 -13.54
CA LEU A 160 -9.74 2.06 -14.80
C LEU A 160 -10.65 1.59 -15.95
N ASP A 161 -10.59 2.28 -17.09
CA ASP A 161 -11.16 1.78 -18.35
C ASP A 161 -10.25 0.66 -18.88
N MET A 162 -10.60 -0.58 -18.57
CA MET A 162 -9.83 -1.76 -18.97
C MET A 162 -9.86 -2.00 -20.49
N ALA A 163 -10.88 -1.53 -21.19
CA ALA A 163 -10.92 -1.63 -22.65
C ALA A 163 -9.94 -0.62 -23.29
N ASP A 164 -9.90 0.61 -22.78
CA ASP A 164 -8.91 1.61 -23.16
C ASP A 164 -7.49 1.14 -22.87
N LEU A 165 -7.23 0.65 -21.65
CA LEU A 165 -5.92 0.10 -21.25
C LEU A 165 -5.48 -1.01 -22.21
N ALA A 166 -6.35 -2.00 -22.48
CA ALA A 166 -6.04 -3.12 -23.34
C ALA A 166 -5.74 -2.66 -24.78
N SER A 167 -6.43 -1.62 -25.28
CA SER A 167 -6.22 -1.06 -26.61
C SER A 167 -4.86 -0.38 -26.77
N LYS A 168 -4.27 0.10 -25.68
CA LYS A 168 -2.99 0.82 -25.65
C LYS A 168 -1.78 -0.09 -25.43
N VAL A 169 -1.99 -1.33 -24.99
CA VAL A 169 -0.94 -2.34 -24.85
C VAL A 169 -0.66 -2.99 -26.20
N ASN A 170 0.58 -2.87 -26.71
CA ASN A 170 0.99 -3.36 -28.03
C ASN A 170 2.45 -3.84 -28.02
N SER A 171 2.98 -4.30 -29.15
CA SER A 171 4.36 -4.85 -29.29
C SER A 171 5.48 -3.85 -28.96
N LYS A 172 5.20 -2.54 -28.95
CA LYS A 172 6.15 -1.50 -28.55
C LYS A 172 6.13 -1.26 -27.03
N THR A 173 5.08 -1.68 -26.33
CA THR A 173 4.97 -1.55 -24.88
C THR A 173 6.05 -2.38 -24.20
N LYS A 174 6.86 -1.75 -23.35
CA LYS A 174 7.97 -2.37 -22.61
C LYS A 174 7.70 -2.43 -21.11
N LEU A 175 6.81 -1.59 -20.62
CA LEU A 175 6.43 -1.55 -19.22
C LEU A 175 4.98 -1.05 -19.09
N VAL A 176 4.25 -1.65 -18.13
CA VAL A 176 2.97 -1.16 -17.62
C VAL A 176 3.16 -0.89 -16.14
N ALA A 177 2.99 0.37 -15.72
CA ALA A 177 3.01 0.79 -14.33
C ALA A 177 1.58 1.07 -13.86
N VAL A 178 1.18 0.46 -12.75
CA VAL A 178 -0.19 0.57 -12.20
C VAL A 178 -0.20 0.53 -10.69
N GLY A 179 -1.02 1.37 -10.05
CA GLY A 179 -1.33 1.28 -8.62
C GLY A 179 -2.25 0.09 -8.33
N TYR A 180 -1.98 -0.63 -7.23
CA TYR A 180 -2.87 -1.71 -6.79
C TYR A 180 -4.21 -1.15 -6.29
N ALA A 181 -4.13 -0.05 -5.53
CA ALA A 181 -5.31 0.71 -5.11
C ALA A 181 -5.06 2.21 -5.14
N SER A 182 -6.07 2.98 -5.51
CA SER A 182 -5.99 4.44 -5.53
C SER A 182 -5.93 5.02 -4.11
N ASN A 183 -4.88 5.77 -3.82
CA ASN A 183 -4.71 6.48 -2.56
C ASN A 183 -5.67 7.67 -2.38
N ALA A 184 -6.37 8.08 -3.43
CA ALA A 184 -7.34 9.17 -3.39
C ALA A 184 -8.78 8.66 -3.19
N VAL A 185 -9.23 7.73 -4.00
CA VAL A 185 -10.63 7.30 -4.06
C VAL A 185 -10.86 5.86 -3.60
N GLY A 186 -9.79 5.12 -3.27
CA GLY A 186 -9.86 3.78 -2.71
C GLY A 186 -10.09 2.64 -3.72
N THR A 187 -10.31 2.92 -5.00
CA THR A 187 -10.53 1.90 -6.04
C THR A 187 -9.39 0.89 -6.07
N ILE A 188 -9.69 -0.40 -6.02
CA ILE A 188 -8.75 -1.51 -6.21
C ILE A 188 -8.76 -1.88 -7.69
N ASN A 189 -7.59 -1.86 -8.33
CA ASN A 189 -7.45 -2.18 -9.74
C ASN A 189 -7.30 -3.69 -9.98
N PRO A 190 -7.74 -4.22 -11.12
CA PRO A 190 -7.61 -5.64 -11.48
C PRO A 190 -6.17 -5.97 -11.92
N VAL A 191 -5.20 -5.82 -10.99
CA VAL A 191 -3.76 -5.89 -11.24
C VAL A 191 -3.35 -7.20 -11.93
N LYS A 192 -3.91 -8.33 -11.51
CA LYS A 192 -3.60 -9.64 -12.12
C LYS A 192 -3.95 -9.68 -13.61
N GLU A 193 -5.05 -9.05 -14.01
CA GLU A 193 -5.43 -8.94 -15.41
C GLU A 193 -4.49 -8.01 -16.18
N ILE A 194 -4.13 -6.88 -15.58
CA ILE A 194 -3.19 -5.91 -16.18
C ILE A 194 -1.80 -6.53 -16.38
N VAL A 195 -1.29 -7.26 -15.39
CA VAL A 195 -0.04 -8.03 -15.51
C VAL A 195 -0.11 -9.01 -16.67
N ARG A 196 -1.21 -9.77 -16.78
CA ARG A 196 -1.41 -10.72 -17.89
C ARG A 196 -1.44 -10.01 -19.26
N LEU A 197 -2.03 -8.83 -19.34
CA LEU A 197 -2.02 -8.03 -20.59
C LEU A 197 -0.62 -7.54 -20.94
N ALA A 198 0.16 -7.06 -19.98
CA ALA A 198 1.55 -6.66 -20.17
C ALA A 198 2.41 -7.82 -20.67
N HIS A 199 2.33 -8.96 -20.02
CA HIS A 199 3.11 -10.15 -20.37
C HIS A 199 2.78 -10.72 -21.75
N LYS A 200 1.54 -10.59 -22.25
CA LYS A 200 1.16 -11.02 -23.60
C LYS A 200 2.01 -10.37 -24.70
N VAL A 201 2.53 -9.17 -24.47
CA VAL A 201 3.35 -8.43 -25.43
C VAL A 201 4.84 -8.39 -25.02
N GLY A 202 5.22 -9.10 -23.94
CA GLY A 202 6.57 -9.15 -23.40
C GLY A 202 6.95 -7.88 -22.63
N ALA A 203 5.97 -7.09 -22.16
CA ALA A 203 6.19 -5.92 -21.33
C ALA A 203 6.33 -6.31 -19.85
N LEU A 204 7.14 -5.56 -19.10
CA LEU A 204 7.25 -5.66 -17.65
C LEU A 204 6.01 -5.07 -16.98
N ALA A 205 5.64 -5.63 -15.84
CA ALA A 205 4.57 -5.12 -14.96
C ALA A 205 5.16 -4.58 -13.66
N TYR A 206 4.98 -3.28 -13.40
CA TYR A 206 5.38 -2.58 -12.18
C TYR A 206 4.16 -2.18 -11.38
N VAL A 207 4.06 -2.63 -10.13
CA VAL A 207 2.88 -2.44 -9.28
C VAL A 207 3.21 -1.56 -8.08
N ASP A 208 2.47 -0.47 -7.89
CA ASP A 208 2.49 0.32 -6.66
C ASP A 208 1.43 -0.20 -5.68
N ALA A 209 1.86 -0.91 -4.65
CA ALA A 209 1.00 -1.45 -3.61
C ALA A 209 1.02 -0.63 -2.31
N VAL A 210 1.55 0.60 -2.35
CA VAL A 210 1.70 1.45 -1.16
C VAL A 210 0.37 1.66 -0.45
N HIS A 211 -0.67 2.00 -1.18
CA HIS A 211 -1.99 2.23 -0.59
C HIS A 211 -2.75 0.94 -0.28
N TYR A 212 -2.50 -0.12 -1.03
CA TYR A 212 -3.15 -1.41 -0.81
C TYR A 212 -2.62 -2.16 0.43
N SER A 213 -1.35 -1.98 0.76
CA SER A 213 -0.62 -2.75 1.77
C SER A 213 -1.22 -2.79 3.18
N PRO A 214 -1.90 -1.75 3.73
CA PRO A 214 -2.59 -1.88 5.02
C PRO A 214 -3.95 -2.59 4.94
N HIS A 215 -4.54 -2.69 3.75
CA HIS A 215 -5.93 -3.11 3.54
C HIS A 215 -6.09 -4.54 3.03
N GLY A 216 -5.09 -5.05 2.30
CA GLY A 216 -5.22 -6.34 1.63
C GLY A 216 -3.93 -7.14 1.53
N LEU A 217 -4.10 -8.44 1.46
CA LEU A 217 -3.02 -9.40 1.32
C LEU A 217 -2.28 -9.19 -0.01
N ILE A 218 -0.96 -9.04 0.05
CA ILE A 218 -0.11 -9.01 -1.13
C ILE A 218 0.45 -10.42 -1.36
N ASP A 219 0.32 -10.92 -2.59
CA ASP A 219 0.88 -12.18 -3.05
C ASP A 219 1.50 -11.98 -4.42
N VAL A 220 2.80 -11.64 -4.45
CA VAL A 220 3.50 -11.37 -5.70
C VAL A 220 3.69 -12.62 -6.55
N ALA A 221 3.70 -13.81 -5.94
CA ALA A 221 3.75 -15.08 -6.67
C ALA A 221 2.45 -15.33 -7.44
N ALA A 222 1.29 -15.03 -6.81
CA ALA A 222 -0.02 -15.19 -7.45
C ALA A 222 -0.33 -14.07 -8.47
N LEU A 223 0.20 -12.86 -8.25
CA LEU A 223 0.08 -11.72 -9.18
C LEU A 223 0.95 -11.91 -10.42
N ASP A 224 2.08 -12.58 -10.27
CA ASP A 224 3.13 -12.74 -11.29
C ASP A 224 3.70 -11.41 -11.82
N CYS A 225 3.62 -10.33 -11.03
CA CYS A 225 4.20 -9.04 -11.42
C CYS A 225 5.74 -9.11 -11.40
N ASP A 226 6.39 -8.26 -12.21
CA ASP A 226 7.86 -8.24 -12.32
C ASP A 226 8.50 -7.43 -11.20
N PHE A 227 7.81 -6.37 -10.78
CA PHE A 227 8.17 -5.52 -9.65
C PHE A 227 6.92 -5.12 -8.87
N LEU A 228 7.07 -4.99 -7.56
CA LEU A 228 6.06 -4.40 -6.68
C LEU A 228 6.74 -3.54 -5.64
N VAL A 229 6.19 -2.37 -5.37
CA VAL A 229 6.73 -1.46 -4.37
C VAL A 229 5.70 -1.12 -3.31
N CYS A 230 6.15 -1.00 -2.06
CA CYS A 230 5.36 -0.50 -0.94
C CYS A 230 6.22 0.36 0.00
N SER A 231 5.59 0.97 0.99
CA SER A 231 6.27 1.74 2.06
C SER A 231 5.71 1.35 3.41
N THR A 232 6.58 0.97 4.34
CA THR A 232 6.19 0.38 5.62
C THR A 232 5.37 1.33 6.50
N TYR A 233 5.59 2.65 6.41
CA TYR A 233 4.81 3.63 7.16
C TYR A 233 3.32 3.70 6.77
N LYS A 234 2.92 3.04 5.69
CA LYS A 234 1.52 2.89 5.30
C LYS A 234 0.85 1.70 5.96
N PHE A 235 1.63 0.72 6.44
CA PHE A 235 1.12 -0.46 7.13
C PHE A 235 1.81 -0.67 8.50
N PHE A 236 1.77 0.41 9.33
CA PHE A 236 2.12 0.42 10.76
C PHE A 236 3.62 0.38 11.07
N GLY A 237 4.49 0.54 10.08
CA GLY A 237 5.95 0.50 10.22
C GLY A 237 6.63 1.87 10.16
N PRO A 238 7.97 1.89 10.16
CA PRO A 238 8.76 3.12 9.99
C PRO A 238 8.72 3.65 8.55
N HIS A 239 9.28 4.87 8.34
CA HIS A 239 9.41 5.46 7.01
C HIS A 239 10.52 4.77 6.20
N MET A 240 10.16 3.65 5.57
CA MET A 240 11.03 2.87 4.70
C MET A 240 10.27 2.42 3.45
N GLY A 241 10.97 2.33 2.33
CA GLY A 241 10.50 1.71 1.11
C GLY A 241 10.94 0.25 1.01
N VAL A 242 10.10 -0.57 0.40
CA VAL A 242 10.40 -1.97 0.09
C VAL A 242 10.01 -2.22 -1.36
N LEU A 243 10.94 -2.80 -2.12
CA LEU A 243 10.73 -3.22 -3.49
C LEU A 243 10.89 -4.74 -3.58
N PHE A 244 9.87 -5.40 -4.11
CA PHE A 244 9.99 -6.73 -4.70
C PHE A 244 10.44 -6.60 -6.15
N GLY A 245 11.40 -7.42 -6.57
CA GLY A 245 11.73 -7.61 -7.97
C GLY A 245 12.00 -9.07 -8.25
N LYS A 246 11.42 -9.61 -9.35
CA LYS A 246 11.74 -10.97 -9.77
C LYS A 246 13.25 -11.16 -9.87
N ARG A 247 13.76 -12.24 -9.35
CA ARG A 247 15.20 -12.56 -9.26
C ARG A 247 15.94 -12.39 -10.59
N GLU A 248 15.32 -12.82 -11.69
CA GLU A 248 15.88 -12.69 -13.04
C GLU A 248 16.05 -11.23 -13.46
N HIS A 249 15.10 -10.35 -13.10
CA HIS A 249 15.19 -8.93 -13.40
C HIS A 249 16.21 -8.21 -12.53
N LEU A 250 16.24 -8.50 -11.22
CA LEU A 250 17.24 -7.94 -10.31
C LEU A 250 18.68 -8.33 -10.70
N LYS A 251 18.88 -9.54 -11.27
CA LYS A 251 20.17 -10.00 -11.77
C LYS A 251 20.53 -9.40 -13.13
N ARG A 252 19.54 -9.22 -14.02
CA ARG A 252 19.76 -8.75 -15.42
C ARG A 252 19.97 -7.26 -15.49
N LEU A 253 19.17 -6.50 -14.77
CA LEU A 253 19.23 -5.05 -14.81
C LEU A 253 20.47 -4.52 -14.09
N ARG A 254 20.97 -3.38 -14.55
CA ARG A 254 22.19 -2.76 -14.03
C ARG A 254 21.85 -1.57 -13.13
N PRO A 255 21.91 -1.72 -11.80
CA PRO A 255 21.65 -0.62 -10.88
C PRO A 255 22.70 0.49 -10.99
N TYR A 256 22.31 1.70 -10.63
CA TYR A 256 23.26 2.78 -10.37
C TYR A 256 23.82 2.57 -8.95
N LYS A 257 25.07 2.24 -8.80
CA LYS A 257 25.71 1.98 -7.50
C LYS A 257 27.17 2.42 -7.48
N VAL A 258 27.72 2.62 -6.29
CA VAL A 258 29.16 2.89 -6.13
C VAL A 258 30.00 1.63 -6.46
N ARG A 259 31.20 1.83 -6.96
CA ARG A 259 32.07 0.73 -7.44
C ARG A 259 32.37 -0.35 -6.38
N PRO A 260 32.59 -0.01 -5.08
CA PRO A 260 32.89 -1.01 -4.07
C PRO A 260 31.69 -1.89 -3.70
N ASN A 261 30.45 -1.47 -3.98
CA ASN A 261 29.27 -2.26 -3.65
C ASN A 261 29.25 -3.58 -4.44
N THR A 262 28.79 -4.65 -3.80
CA THR A 262 28.64 -6.00 -4.38
C THR A 262 27.79 -5.99 -5.66
N ASN A 263 27.96 -7.03 -6.49
CA ASN A 263 27.03 -7.33 -7.60
C ASN A 263 25.94 -8.34 -7.20
N ALA A 264 26.00 -8.87 -5.99
CA ALA A 264 24.99 -9.82 -5.52
C ALA A 264 23.65 -9.12 -5.22
N ILE A 265 22.56 -9.74 -5.61
CA ILE A 265 21.21 -9.31 -5.24
C ILE A 265 20.90 -9.77 -3.80
N PRO A 266 20.09 -9.02 -3.06
CA PRO A 266 19.49 -7.73 -3.41
C PRO A 266 20.42 -6.53 -3.17
N ASN A 267 21.57 -6.74 -2.50
CA ASN A 267 22.46 -5.69 -1.99
C ASN A 267 22.97 -4.72 -3.06
N CYS A 268 23.13 -5.16 -4.31
CA CYS A 268 23.57 -4.27 -5.39
C CYS A 268 22.55 -3.14 -5.69
N TRP A 269 21.31 -3.27 -5.23
CA TRP A 269 20.24 -2.28 -5.37
C TRP A 269 20.15 -1.32 -4.18
N GLU A 270 20.85 -1.60 -3.10
CA GLU A 270 20.93 -0.80 -1.88
C GLU A 270 22.23 0.01 -1.90
N TRP A 271 22.15 1.24 -2.34
CA TRP A 271 23.28 2.02 -2.87
C TRP A 271 24.26 2.56 -1.84
N GLY A 272 23.87 2.64 -0.58
CA GLY A 272 24.65 3.18 0.51
C GLY A 272 24.28 2.56 1.84
N THR A 273 24.84 3.06 2.93
CA THR A 273 24.46 2.63 4.28
C THR A 273 22.97 2.87 4.49
N MET A 274 22.25 1.82 4.81
CA MET A 274 20.82 1.86 5.03
C MET A 274 20.46 2.41 6.42
N GLN A 275 19.20 2.72 6.63
CA GLN A 275 18.63 3.13 7.92
C GLN A 275 18.39 1.87 8.76
N HIS A 276 19.43 1.33 9.38
CA HIS A 276 19.40 0.04 10.07
C HIS A 276 18.37 0.03 11.21
N GLU A 277 18.24 1.14 11.96
CA GLU A 277 17.23 1.33 12.99
C GLU A 277 15.80 1.19 12.44
N SER A 278 15.54 1.74 11.27
CA SER A 278 14.24 1.60 10.60
C SER A 278 14.01 0.17 10.11
N ILE A 279 15.05 -0.51 9.61
CA ILE A 279 14.98 -1.92 9.20
C ILE A 279 14.63 -2.81 10.40
N ALA A 280 15.18 -2.54 11.59
CA ALA A 280 14.81 -3.25 12.81
C ALA A 280 13.30 -3.13 13.12
N GLY A 281 12.72 -1.96 12.87
CA GLY A 281 11.28 -1.72 13.00
C GLY A 281 10.41 -2.50 12.00
N ILE A 282 10.95 -2.89 10.84
CA ILE A 282 10.20 -3.64 9.82
C ILE A 282 9.79 -5.02 10.33
N THR A 283 10.70 -5.77 10.94
CA THR A 283 10.37 -7.08 11.52
C THR A 283 9.25 -6.97 12.53
N ALA A 284 9.35 -6.03 13.46
CA ALA A 284 8.34 -5.79 14.48
C ALA A 284 6.97 -5.39 13.89
N CYS A 285 6.97 -4.66 12.77
CA CYS A 285 5.77 -4.28 12.03
C CYS A 285 5.10 -5.52 11.39
N VAL A 286 5.84 -6.36 10.69
CA VAL A 286 5.31 -7.56 10.05
C VAL A 286 4.83 -8.57 11.11
N ASP A 287 5.56 -8.71 12.20
CA ASP A 287 5.17 -9.58 13.32
C ASP A 287 3.91 -9.06 14.04
N TYR A 288 3.73 -7.73 14.12
CA TYR A 288 2.47 -7.15 14.60
C TYR A 288 1.28 -7.62 13.75
N ILE A 289 1.40 -7.55 12.42
CA ILE A 289 0.34 -8.01 11.52
C ILE A 289 0.11 -9.52 11.67
N ALA A 290 1.19 -10.32 11.73
CA ALA A 290 1.06 -11.77 11.93
C ALA A 290 0.38 -12.11 13.26
N ASP A 291 0.66 -11.36 14.34
CA ASP A 291 0.01 -11.58 15.64
C ASP A 291 -1.49 -11.29 15.60
N LEU A 292 -1.94 -10.29 14.81
CA LEU A 292 -3.38 -10.09 14.60
C LEU A 292 -4.05 -11.37 14.06
N GLY A 293 -3.40 -12.04 13.12
CA GLY A 293 -3.92 -13.28 12.55
C GLY A 293 -3.87 -14.45 13.52
N ARG A 294 -2.80 -14.59 14.31
CA ARG A 294 -2.71 -15.63 15.35
C ARG A 294 -3.82 -15.48 16.39
N HIS A 295 -4.12 -14.25 16.80
CA HIS A 295 -5.21 -13.97 17.74
C HIS A 295 -6.58 -14.20 17.12
N ALA A 296 -6.74 -13.87 15.83
CA ALA A 296 -8.00 -14.07 15.11
C ALA A 296 -8.35 -15.55 14.92
N VAL A 297 -7.39 -16.45 14.82
CA VAL A 297 -7.65 -17.90 14.62
C VAL A 297 -7.85 -18.65 15.95
N GLY A 298 -7.53 -18.04 17.10
CA GLY A 298 -7.47 -18.70 18.41
C GLY A 298 -6.23 -19.62 18.50
N ASN A 299 -5.58 -19.64 19.64
CA ASN A 299 -4.27 -20.30 19.84
C ASN A 299 -4.23 -21.83 19.58
N ASP A 300 -5.27 -22.47 19.10
CA ASP A 300 -5.38 -23.92 19.12
C ASP A 300 -5.19 -24.65 17.78
N HIS A 301 -5.22 -24.01 16.62
CA HIS A 301 -4.95 -24.71 15.36
C HIS A 301 -4.50 -23.77 14.23
N VAL A 302 -3.20 -23.61 14.03
CA VAL A 302 -2.66 -23.28 12.71
C VAL A 302 -2.68 -24.57 11.86
N GLY A 303 -3.88 -24.98 11.48
CA GLY A 303 -4.08 -26.01 10.48
C GLY A 303 -3.99 -25.37 9.10
N THR A 304 -3.11 -25.87 8.26
CA THR A 304 -2.94 -25.54 6.85
C THR A 304 -4.26 -25.67 6.08
N ALA A 305 -5.08 -24.62 6.07
CA ALA A 305 -6.17 -24.49 5.13
C ALA A 305 -5.65 -23.82 3.87
N ALA A 306 -5.07 -24.60 2.97
CA ALA A 306 -4.79 -24.18 1.61
C ALA A 306 -6.12 -23.91 0.91
N LEU A 307 -6.50 -22.65 0.80
CA LEU A 307 -7.50 -22.21 -0.17
C LEU A 307 -6.84 -22.26 -1.55
N GLY A 308 -6.85 -23.45 -2.13
CA GLY A 308 -6.37 -23.70 -3.48
C GLY A 308 -7.24 -23.01 -4.51
N CYS A 309 -6.71 -21.95 -5.12
CA CYS A 309 -7.12 -21.56 -6.46
C CYS A 309 -6.19 -22.27 -7.46
N PRO A 310 -6.68 -23.10 -8.38
CA PRO A 310 -5.83 -23.67 -9.40
C PRO A 310 -5.59 -22.63 -10.48
N SER A 311 -4.38 -22.15 -10.61
CA SER A 311 -3.98 -21.38 -11.79
C SER A 311 -2.50 -21.51 -12.10
N SER A 312 -2.24 -21.80 -13.35
CA SER A 312 -1.11 -21.42 -14.20
C SER A 312 0.15 -20.88 -13.52
N ALA A 313 1.26 -21.58 -13.68
CA ALA A 313 2.64 -21.08 -13.66
C ALA A 313 3.10 -20.16 -12.51
N ALA A 314 2.46 -20.19 -11.34
CA ALA A 314 2.94 -19.52 -10.16
C ALA A 314 4.23 -20.20 -9.67
N ARG A 315 5.27 -19.39 -9.36
CA ARG A 315 6.50 -19.90 -8.74
C ARG A 315 6.14 -20.51 -7.36
N PRO A 316 6.58 -21.72 -7.04
CA PRO A 316 6.31 -22.31 -5.73
C PRO A 316 7.16 -21.56 -4.67
N VAL A 317 6.49 -20.79 -3.83
CA VAL A 317 7.07 -20.23 -2.59
C VAL A 317 6.43 -20.98 -1.43
N ALA A 318 7.25 -21.48 -0.50
CA ALA A 318 6.74 -22.21 0.65
C ALA A 318 5.99 -21.25 1.59
N THR A 319 4.81 -21.64 2.04
CA THR A 319 4.05 -20.89 3.05
C THR A 319 4.70 -21.14 4.42
N THR A 320 5.17 -20.07 5.06
CA THR A 320 5.70 -20.11 6.44
C THR A 320 4.56 -19.95 7.45
N GLU A 321 4.82 -20.25 8.73
CA GLU A 321 3.86 -19.96 9.81
C GLU A 321 3.53 -18.44 9.87
N ARG A 322 4.53 -17.57 9.67
CA ARG A 322 4.33 -16.11 9.62
C ARG A 322 3.42 -15.74 8.45
N ARG A 323 3.64 -16.31 7.26
CA ARG A 323 2.79 -16.06 6.10
C ARG A 323 1.35 -16.49 6.35
N ALA A 324 1.11 -17.67 6.88
CA ALA A 324 -0.23 -18.15 7.20
C ALA A 324 -0.95 -17.24 8.21
N ALA A 325 -0.21 -16.73 9.22
CA ALA A 325 -0.74 -15.77 10.17
C ALA A 325 -1.07 -14.42 9.51
N ILE A 326 -0.26 -13.92 8.59
CA ILE A 326 -0.53 -12.70 7.81
C ILE A 326 -1.80 -12.87 6.96
N GLU A 327 -2.00 -14.02 6.34
CA GLU A 327 -3.22 -14.33 5.57
C GLU A 327 -4.48 -14.27 6.44
N ALA A 328 -4.42 -14.86 7.62
CA ALA A 328 -5.52 -14.79 8.60
C ALA A 328 -5.77 -13.35 9.09
N ALA A 329 -4.70 -12.58 9.32
CA ALA A 329 -4.80 -11.18 9.72
C ALA A 329 -5.56 -10.34 8.68
N TYR A 330 -5.17 -10.45 7.41
CA TYR A 330 -5.83 -9.68 6.35
C TYR A 330 -7.27 -10.10 6.09
N ALA A 331 -7.63 -11.36 6.31
CA ALA A 331 -9.02 -11.79 6.28
C ALA A 331 -9.85 -11.07 7.37
N ALA A 332 -9.34 -10.98 8.59
CA ALA A 332 -10.01 -10.29 9.70
C ALA A 332 -10.03 -8.76 9.51
N ILE A 333 -8.93 -8.15 9.05
CA ILE A 333 -8.83 -6.72 8.72
C ILE A 333 -9.88 -6.35 7.66
N HIS A 334 -9.95 -7.12 6.57
CA HIS A 334 -10.88 -6.88 5.48
C HIS A 334 -12.34 -6.87 5.95
N GLU A 335 -12.74 -7.84 6.76
CA GLU A 335 -14.10 -7.92 7.29
C GLU A 335 -14.42 -6.73 8.20
N HIS A 336 -13.48 -6.33 9.08
CA HIS A 336 -13.66 -5.19 9.95
C HIS A 336 -13.76 -3.88 9.17
N GLU A 337 -12.82 -3.62 8.24
CA GLU A 337 -12.80 -2.39 7.44
C GLU A 337 -14.02 -2.30 6.52
N ARG A 338 -14.52 -3.44 6.00
CA ARG A 338 -15.75 -3.49 5.22
C ARG A 338 -16.95 -3.00 6.02
N GLY A 339 -17.12 -3.45 7.25
CA GLY A 339 -18.19 -2.98 8.14
C GLY A 339 -18.11 -1.48 8.43
N LEU A 340 -16.90 -0.94 8.65
CA LEU A 340 -16.68 0.49 8.83
C LEU A 340 -16.97 1.28 7.54
N LEU A 341 -16.55 0.78 6.39
CA LEU A 341 -16.81 1.38 5.08
C LEU A 341 -18.31 1.46 4.78
N GLU A 342 -19.07 0.38 4.99
CA GLU A 342 -20.51 0.34 4.81
C GLU A 342 -21.21 1.39 5.67
N ARG A 343 -20.81 1.48 6.95
CA ARG A 343 -21.34 2.47 7.90
C ARG A 343 -21.02 3.90 7.47
N LEU A 344 -19.79 4.19 7.12
CA LEU A 344 -19.34 5.51 6.68
C LEU A 344 -20.05 5.92 5.39
N MET A 345 -20.09 5.05 4.40
CA MET A 345 -20.74 5.30 3.11
C MET A 345 -22.24 5.62 3.27
N ALA A 346 -22.97 4.78 4.02
CA ALA A 346 -24.38 4.99 4.28
C ALA A 346 -24.66 6.30 5.04
N GLY A 347 -23.72 6.75 5.87
CA GLY A 347 -23.83 8.02 6.59
C GLY A 347 -23.53 9.23 5.73
N LEU A 348 -22.51 9.18 4.87
CA LEU A 348 -22.12 10.25 3.96
C LEU A 348 -23.19 10.50 2.89
N GLN A 349 -23.79 9.44 2.34
CA GLN A 349 -24.89 9.55 1.36
C GLN A 349 -26.13 10.28 1.87
N LYS A 350 -26.28 10.40 3.20
CA LYS A 350 -27.39 11.14 3.83
C LYS A 350 -27.07 12.62 4.07
N ILE A 351 -25.86 13.09 3.76
CA ILE A 351 -25.48 14.49 3.90
C ILE A 351 -25.89 15.25 2.61
N PRO A 352 -26.75 16.25 2.70
CA PRO A 352 -27.25 16.96 1.51
C PRO A 352 -26.12 17.59 0.69
N GLY A 353 -26.12 17.34 -0.61
CA GLY A 353 -25.15 17.91 -1.55
C GLY A 353 -23.75 17.31 -1.50
N LEU A 354 -23.44 16.43 -0.56
CA LEU A 354 -22.14 15.75 -0.50
C LEU A 354 -21.98 14.84 -1.73
N LYS A 355 -20.89 15.02 -2.45
CA LYS A 355 -20.46 14.15 -3.56
C LYS A 355 -19.35 13.24 -3.09
N ILE A 356 -19.49 11.93 -3.30
CA ILE A 356 -18.47 10.91 -3.08
C ILE A 356 -17.86 10.56 -4.45
N TYR A 357 -16.55 10.48 -4.53
CA TYR A 357 -15.82 10.05 -5.72
C TYR A 357 -15.33 8.60 -5.52
N GLY A 358 -15.37 7.83 -6.61
CA GLY A 358 -15.10 6.39 -6.58
C GLY A 358 -16.37 5.55 -6.44
N ILE A 359 -16.18 4.24 -6.24
CA ILE A 359 -17.27 3.25 -6.18
C ILE A 359 -18.16 3.51 -4.97
N THR A 360 -19.49 3.66 -5.20
CA THR A 360 -20.49 3.90 -4.14
C THR A 360 -21.54 2.79 -4.04
N ASP A 361 -21.55 1.85 -5.00
CA ASP A 361 -22.44 0.68 -5.00
C ASP A 361 -22.00 -0.34 -3.94
N PRO A 362 -22.83 -0.68 -2.94
CA PRO A 362 -22.51 -1.66 -1.91
C PRO A 362 -22.16 -3.05 -2.47
N ALA A 363 -22.74 -3.45 -3.58
CA ALA A 363 -22.44 -4.73 -4.23
C ALA A 363 -20.98 -4.82 -4.72
N ARG A 364 -20.32 -3.66 -4.90
CA ARG A 364 -18.96 -3.53 -5.41
C ARG A 364 -17.93 -3.09 -4.33
N PHE A 365 -18.28 -3.09 -3.05
CA PHE A 365 -17.34 -2.67 -2.00
C PHE A 365 -16.12 -3.58 -1.87
N HIS A 366 -16.15 -4.78 -2.43
CA HIS A 366 -14.98 -5.65 -2.57
C HIS A 366 -13.93 -5.12 -3.59
N GLU A 367 -14.31 -4.14 -4.42
CA GLU A 367 -13.44 -3.48 -5.40
C GLU A 367 -12.83 -2.16 -4.85
N ARG A 368 -12.91 -1.93 -3.53
CA ARG A 368 -12.34 -0.72 -2.94
C ARG A 368 -11.82 -0.91 -1.51
N CYS A 369 -10.84 -0.08 -1.13
CA CYS A 369 -10.39 0.11 0.25
C CYS A 369 -11.29 1.11 1.00
N GLY A 370 -11.09 1.20 2.33
CA GLY A 370 -11.78 2.13 3.22
C GLY A 370 -11.41 3.61 3.07
N THR A 371 -10.96 4.03 1.89
CA THR A 371 -10.56 5.41 1.58
C THR A 371 -11.59 6.10 0.71
N LEU A 372 -12.09 7.25 1.16
CA LEU A 372 -13.13 8.02 0.48
C LEU A 372 -12.66 9.45 0.20
N ALA A 373 -12.87 9.90 -1.03
CA ALA A 373 -12.72 11.30 -1.43
C ALA A 373 -14.10 11.94 -1.53
N VAL A 374 -14.30 13.05 -0.85
CA VAL A 374 -15.60 13.74 -0.83
C VAL A 374 -15.45 15.24 -1.08
N ARG A 375 -16.52 15.85 -1.61
CA ARG A 375 -16.70 17.29 -1.70
C ARG A 375 -18.08 17.69 -1.20
N ILE A 376 -18.16 18.86 -0.58
CA ILE A 376 -19.40 19.42 -0.06
C ILE A 376 -19.56 20.82 -0.67
N PRO A 377 -20.70 21.19 -1.28
CA PRO A 377 -20.94 22.51 -1.81
C PRO A 377 -20.72 23.60 -0.76
N ASN A 378 -20.21 24.75 -1.19
CA ASN A 378 -19.94 25.94 -0.37
C ASN A 378 -18.85 25.73 0.72
N HIS A 379 -18.15 24.61 0.71
CA HIS A 379 -16.99 24.34 1.58
C HIS A 379 -15.80 23.91 0.73
N THR A 380 -14.63 24.49 0.99
CA THR A 380 -13.38 23.97 0.45
C THR A 380 -12.94 22.73 1.23
N PRO A 381 -12.20 21.80 0.60
CA PRO A 381 -11.62 20.65 1.32
C PRO A 381 -10.77 21.06 2.52
N LEU A 382 -9.96 22.13 2.39
CA LEU A 382 -9.14 22.67 3.48
C LEU A 382 -9.99 23.18 4.66
N GLU A 383 -11.07 23.93 4.41
CA GLU A 383 -11.98 24.37 5.47
C GLU A 383 -12.61 23.19 6.22
N LEU A 384 -13.03 22.15 5.48
CA LEU A 384 -13.59 20.95 6.08
C LEU A 384 -12.55 20.22 6.95
N ALA A 385 -11.34 20.01 6.42
CA ALA A 385 -10.25 19.37 7.16
C ALA A 385 -9.87 20.16 8.42
N THR A 386 -9.81 21.50 8.35
CA THR A 386 -9.54 22.37 9.48
C THR A 386 -10.63 22.26 10.55
N LYS A 387 -11.90 22.41 10.17
CA LYS A 387 -13.03 22.33 11.11
C LYS A 387 -13.16 20.93 11.75
N LEU A 388 -12.79 19.87 11.03
CA LEU A 388 -12.73 18.52 11.54
C LEU A 388 -11.55 18.33 12.49
N GLY A 389 -10.36 18.84 12.11
CA GLY A 389 -9.16 18.80 12.95
C GLY A 389 -9.38 19.43 14.32
N ASP A 390 -10.06 20.61 14.40
CA ASP A 390 -10.43 21.27 15.66
C ASP A 390 -11.36 20.43 16.55
N ARG A 391 -12.05 19.45 15.96
CA ARG A 391 -12.93 18.49 16.65
C ARG A 391 -12.28 17.13 16.91
N GLY A 392 -10.96 17.01 16.61
CA GLY A 392 -10.20 15.79 16.84
C GLY A 392 -10.33 14.74 15.73
N PHE A 393 -10.81 15.09 14.53
CA PHE A 393 -10.81 14.18 13.37
C PHE A 393 -9.68 14.55 12.43
N PHE A 394 -8.67 13.69 12.32
CA PHE A 394 -7.54 13.90 11.41
C PHE A 394 -7.88 13.35 10.03
N THR A 395 -8.05 14.25 9.08
CA THR A 395 -8.35 13.97 7.68
C THR A 395 -7.41 14.78 6.81
N TRP A 396 -7.34 14.49 5.51
CA TRP A 396 -6.50 15.24 4.58
C TRP A 396 -7.35 15.98 3.54
N ASP A 397 -6.87 17.17 3.14
CA ASP A 397 -7.35 17.91 1.97
C ASP A 397 -6.32 17.90 0.84
N GLY A 398 -6.75 18.18 -0.39
CA GLY A 398 -5.88 18.33 -1.55
C GLY A 398 -5.99 17.21 -2.58
N ASN A 399 -4.89 17.01 -3.35
CA ASN A 399 -4.81 16.00 -4.41
C ASN A 399 -4.06 14.73 -4.00
N TYR A 400 -3.39 14.73 -2.85
CA TYR A 400 -2.66 13.55 -2.29
C TYR A 400 -1.61 12.98 -3.24
N TYR A 401 -1.04 13.79 -4.11
CA TYR A 401 -0.18 13.36 -5.22
C TYR A 401 -0.89 12.47 -6.26
N ALA A 402 -2.23 12.42 -6.28
CA ALA A 402 -3.02 11.85 -7.37
C ALA A 402 -3.40 12.97 -8.35
N LEU A 403 -2.40 13.73 -8.80
CA LEU A 403 -2.57 14.95 -9.61
C LEU A 403 -3.36 14.68 -10.89
N ASN A 404 -3.01 13.61 -11.61
CA ASN A 404 -3.68 13.28 -12.87
C ASN A 404 -5.18 13.00 -12.69
N LEU A 405 -5.57 12.42 -11.55
CA LEU A 405 -6.96 12.18 -11.20
C LEU A 405 -7.70 13.48 -10.91
N THR A 406 -7.12 14.37 -10.09
CA THR A 406 -7.77 15.64 -9.72
C THR A 406 -7.86 16.63 -10.87
N GLU A 407 -6.88 16.63 -11.78
CA GLU A 407 -6.94 17.39 -13.04
C GLU A 407 -8.00 16.83 -13.99
N HIS A 408 -8.06 15.50 -14.17
CA HIS A 408 -9.04 14.82 -15.03
C HIS A 408 -10.47 15.08 -14.56
N LEU A 409 -10.71 15.08 -13.25
CA LEU A 409 -12.04 15.35 -12.66
C LEU A 409 -12.37 16.85 -12.48
N ASP A 410 -11.50 17.75 -12.96
CA ASP A 410 -11.60 19.22 -12.85
C ASP A 410 -11.83 19.73 -11.41
N VAL A 411 -11.15 19.10 -10.44
CA VAL A 411 -11.23 19.51 -9.03
C VAL A 411 -9.92 20.08 -8.49
N GLU A 412 -8.83 19.98 -9.23
CA GLU A 412 -7.47 20.42 -8.79
C GLU A 412 -7.48 21.90 -8.39
N LYS A 413 -7.95 22.76 -9.28
CA LYS A 413 -7.97 24.23 -9.08
C LYS A 413 -8.88 24.68 -7.93
N SER A 414 -9.79 23.84 -7.50
CA SER A 414 -10.72 24.10 -6.39
C SER A 414 -10.35 23.37 -5.10
N GLY A 415 -9.07 22.94 -4.97
CA GLY A 415 -8.50 22.38 -3.75
C GLY A 415 -8.65 20.86 -3.60
N GLY A 416 -8.91 20.11 -4.68
CA GLY A 416 -8.98 18.66 -4.65
C GLY A 416 -10.18 18.13 -3.86
N PHE A 417 -9.93 17.21 -2.92
CA PHE A 417 -10.94 16.54 -2.11
C PHE A 417 -10.66 16.68 -0.61
N LEU A 418 -11.67 16.45 0.22
CA LEU A 418 -11.50 15.98 1.58
C LEU A 418 -11.39 14.45 1.53
N ARG A 419 -10.28 13.89 2.04
CA ARG A 419 -10.05 12.44 2.10
C ARG A 419 -10.24 11.93 3.52
N ILE A 420 -11.03 10.87 3.65
CA ILE A 420 -11.28 10.13 4.88
C ILE A 420 -10.77 8.71 4.64
N GLY A 421 -9.86 8.23 5.48
CA GLY A 421 -9.27 6.90 5.32
C GLY A 421 -9.35 6.09 6.59
N LEU A 422 -9.98 4.94 6.49
CA LEU A 422 -10.13 3.95 7.55
C LEU A 422 -9.00 2.94 7.50
N VAL A 423 -8.56 2.47 8.65
CA VAL A 423 -7.70 1.31 8.80
C VAL A 423 -8.19 0.48 9.99
N HIS A 424 -7.63 -0.70 10.21
CA HIS A 424 -8.14 -1.69 11.16
C HIS A 424 -8.23 -1.23 12.63
N TYR A 425 -7.52 -0.19 13.06
CA TYR A 425 -7.64 0.34 14.43
C TYR A 425 -8.79 1.34 14.60
N ASN A 426 -9.46 1.76 13.52
CA ASN A 426 -10.61 2.65 13.62
C ASN A 426 -11.84 1.92 14.14
N THR A 427 -12.77 2.68 14.73
CA THR A 427 -13.97 2.16 15.37
C THR A 427 -15.26 2.68 14.74
N ALA A 428 -16.34 1.95 14.90
CA ALA A 428 -17.67 2.41 14.48
C ALA A 428 -18.10 3.71 15.19
N GLU A 429 -17.69 3.89 16.46
CA GLU A 429 -17.94 5.12 17.21
C GLU A 429 -17.22 6.32 16.59
N GLU A 430 -15.96 6.17 16.16
CA GLU A 430 -15.23 7.23 15.46
C GLU A 430 -15.94 7.64 14.17
N VAL A 431 -16.45 6.67 13.40
CA VAL A 431 -17.25 6.92 12.20
C VAL A 431 -18.54 7.68 12.53
N ASP A 432 -19.27 7.29 13.55
CA ASP A 432 -20.50 7.98 13.94
C ASP A 432 -20.26 9.42 14.39
N ARG A 433 -19.21 9.65 15.18
CA ARG A 433 -18.81 10.99 15.64
C ARG A 433 -18.40 11.86 14.45
N LEU A 434 -17.63 11.32 13.49
CA LEU A 434 -17.28 12.04 12.24
C LEU A 434 -18.52 12.45 11.46
N LEU A 435 -19.46 11.53 11.26
CA LEU A 435 -20.70 11.79 10.52
C LEU A 435 -21.58 12.86 11.22
N ALA A 436 -21.61 12.87 12.55
CA ALA A 436 -22.29 13.91 13.32
C ALA A 436 -21.61 15.28 13.12
N ALA A 437 -20.29 15.34 13.25
CA ALA A 437 -19.52 16.57 13.05
C ALA A 437 -19.66 17.13 11.62
N LEU A 438 -19.62 16.28 10.60
CA LEU A 438 -19.87 16.71 9.21
C LEU A 438 -21.26 17.31 9.00
N ARG A 439 -22.31 16.68 9.56
CA ARG A 439 -23.68 17.22 9.48
C ARG A 439 -23.83 18.57 10.17
N GLU A 440 -23.14 18.81 11.28
CA GLU A 440 -23.12 20.10 11.96
C GLU A 440 -22.40 21.16 11.11
N ILE A 441 -21.22 20.84 10.56
CA ILE A 441 -20.44 21.76 9.72
C ILE A 441 -21.24 22.20 8.48
N VAL A 442 -21.98 21.29 7.87
CA VAL A 442 -22.76 21.58 6.65
C VAL A 442 -24.04 22.41 6.93
N ARG A 443 -24.55 22.38 8.16
CA ARG A 443 -25.73 23.16 8.58
C ARG A 443 -25.38 24.57 9.04
N ALA A 444 -24.15 24.81 9.43
CA ALA A 444 -23.65 26.08 9.94
C ALA A 444 -23.23 27.03 8.80
#